data_d5cd04ca340913b551a61e0a5aff3f7c
#
_entry.id   d5cd04ca340913b551a61e0a5aff3f7c
#
_cell.length_a   1.000
_cell.length_b   1.000
_cell.length_c   1.000
_cell.angle_alpha   90.00
_cell.angle_beta   90.00
_cell.angle_gamma   90.00
#
_symmetry.space_group_name_H-M   'P 1'
#
loop_
_entity.id
_entity.type
_entity.pdbx_description
1 polymer ?
#
loop_
_entity_poly.entity_id
_entity_poly.type
_entity_poly.pdbx_seq_one_letter_code
_entity_poly.pdbx_strand_id
1 'polypeptide(L)'
;PTVLGPYAHPVYVFDICGMYASALTHPMPHGMPLEPSFVARHVDELNSLLAQDAPLSYFDERIKPSILKVEAYPPDIRDLDPLPPICSRRGGRLVWTNEPLYDEVITVIDIVILHNRGWRVRVLQDAMNVVFPEWKPICSEYVGKNIAAKEKADQEKNEVMRSISKMLS
;
A
#
# COMPACT_ATOMS: atom_id res chain seq x y z
N PRO A 1 8.45 -14.37 11.70
CA PRO A 1 9.04 -15.69 11.62
C PRO A 1 10.23 -15.80 12.57
N THR A 2 10.26 -16.85 13.40
CA THR A 2 11.41 -17.11 14.25
C THR A 2 12.44 -17.83 13.40
N VAL A 3 13.54 -17.15 13.12
CA VAL A 3 14.67 -17.78 12.43
C VAL A 3 15.59 -18.35 13.47
N LEU A 4 15.72 -19.68 13.47
CA LEU A 4 16.55 -20.43 14.39
C LEU A 4 17.87 -20.80 13.71
N GLY A 5 18.97 -20.54 14.36
CA GLY A 5 20.26 -21.10 14.00
C GLY A 5 21.42 -20.13 14.04
N PRO A 6 22.64 -20.65 14.04
CA PRO A 6 23.82 -19.84 13.82
C PRO A 6 23.84 -19.38 12.34
N TYR A 7 24.04 -18.10 12.10
CA TYR A 7 24.23 -17.55 10.76
C TYR A 7 25.71 -17.64 10.38
N ALA A 8 25.99 -18.06 9.16
CA ALA A 8 27.37 -18.12 8.63
C ALA A 8 27.98 -16.71 8.41
N HIS A 9 27.12 -15.67 8.34
CA HIS A 9 27.51 -14.30 8.09
C HIS A 9 26.87 -13.34 9.09
N PRO A 10 27.45 -12.14 9.31
CA PRO A 10 26.84 -11.12 10.16
C PRO A 10 25.44 -10.77 9.69
N VAL A 11 24.51 -10.62 10.63
CA VAL A 11 23.15 -10.14 10.38
C VAL A 11 23.08 -8.68 10.81
N TYR A 12 22.69 -7.81 9.88
CA TYR A 12 22.49 -6.38 10.13
C TYR A 12 21.01 -6.07 10.26
N VAL A 13 20.67 -5.31 11.30
CA VAL A 13 19.30 -4.81 11.50
C VAL A 13 19.27 -3.34 11.12
N PHE A 14 18.37 -2.99 10.21
CA PHE A 14 18.15 -1.61 9.79
C PHE A 14 16.74 -1.18 10.21
N ASP A 15 16.63 0.06 10.67
CA ASP A 15 15.37 0.71 10.98
C ASP A 15 15.22 1.98 10.14
N ILE A 16 14.00 2.24 9.69
CA ILE A 16 13.69 3.46 8.91
C ILE A 16 13.17 4.51 9.89
N CYS A 17 14.02 5.50 10.18
CA CYS A 17 13.64 6.61 11.06
C CYS A 17 12.42 7.36 10.49
N GLY A 18 11.35 7.46 11.30
CA GLY A 18 10.16 8.20 10.93
C GLY A 18 9.43 7.61 9.71
N MET A 19 9.40 6.29 9.56
CA MET A 19 8.79 5.61 8.43
C MET A 19 7.34 6.05 8.18
N TYR A 20 6.51 6.13 9.21
CA TYR A 20 5.11 6.56 9.07
C TYR A 20 5.00 8.01 8.64
N ALA A 21 5.80 8.90 9.22
CA ALA A 21 5.86 10.30 8.82
C ALA A 21 6.30 10.43 7.35
N SER A 22 7.30 9.69 6.93
CA SER A 22 7.75 9.64 5.54
C SER A 22 6.64 9.13 4.61
N ALA A 23 5.93 8.06 4.98
CA ALA A 23 4.82 7.54 4.19
C ALA A 23 3.68 8.57 4.03
N LEU A 24 3.40 9.37 5.05
CA LEU A 24 2.39 10.42 5.01
C LEU A 24 2.73 11.60 4.08
N THR A 25 3.99 11.75 3.66
CA THR A 25 4.37 12.79 2.68
C THR A 25 4.01 12.40 1.24
N HIS A 26 3.74 11.12 1.00
CA HIS A 26 3.34 10.63 -0.32
C HIS A 26 1.89 11.04 -0.67
N PRO A 27 1.55 11.03 -1.97
CA PRO A 27 0.18 11.28 -2.39
C PRO A 27 -0.80 10.29 -1.76
N MET A 28 -1.92 10.81 -1.28
CA MET A 28 -3.02 10.07 -0.65
C MET A 28 -4.30 10.24 -1.47
N PRO A 29 -5.27 9.31 -1.35
CA PRO A 29 -6.60 9.49 -1.94
C PRO A 29 -7.22 10.82 -1.47
N HIS A 30 -7.71 11.63 -2.41
CA HIS A 30 -8.28 12.94 -2.11
C HIS A 30 -9.55 13.18 -2.91
N GLY A 31 -10.48 13.92 -2.33
CA GLY A 31 -11.77 14.30 -2.90
C GLY A 31 -12.91 13.41 -2.43
N MET A 32 -14.12 13.70 -2.89
CA MET A 32 -15.30 12.87 -2.64
C MET A 32 -15.24 11.61 -3.51
N PRO A 33 -15.65 10.46 -2.97
CA PRO A 33 -15.77 9.25 -3.77
C PRO A 33 -16.61 9.47 -5.03
N LEU A 34 -16.22 8.83 -6.11
CA LEU A 34 -16.91 8.95 -7.40
C LEU A 34 -18.25 8.22 -7.38
N GLU A 35 -19.16 8.70 -8.21
CA GLU A 35 -20.49 8.09 -8.42
C GLU A 35 -20.37 6.65 -8.98
N PRO A 36 -21.33 5.75 -8.70
CA PRO A 36 -21.27 4.34 -9.09
C PRO A 36 -21.01 4.08 -10.58
N SER A 37 -21.52 4.94 -11.47
CA SER A 37 -21.30 4.81 -12.91
C SER A 37 -19.83 5.06 -13.31
N PHE A 38 -19.16 5.99 -12.64
CA PHE A 38 -17.74 6.24 -12.84
C PHE A 38 -16.89 5.13 -12.22
N VAL A 39 -17.31 4.61 -11.06
CA VAL A 39 -16.64 3.45 -10.42
C VAL A 39 -16.69 2.25 -11.35
N ALA A 40 -17.85 1.92 -11.91
CA ALA A 40 -18.00 0.79 -12.84
C ALA A 40 -17.08 0.93 -14.06
N ARG A 41 -17.04 2.13 -14.66
CA ARG A 41 -16.14 2.41 -15.80
C ARG A 41 -14.68 2.25 -15.42
N HIS A 42 -14.28 2.79 -14.26
CA HIS A 42 -12.90 2.66 -13.78
C HIS A 42 -12.50 1.21 -13.54
N VAL A 43 -13.40 0.38 -13.02
CA VAL A 43 -13.18 -1.07 -12.88
C VAL A 43 -12.92 -1.73 -14.23
N ASP A 44 -13.68 -1.39 -15.27
CA ASP A 44 -13.49 -1.94 -16.63
C ASP A 44 -12.16 -1.48 -17.24
N GLU A 45 -11.80 -0.19 -17.07
CA GLU A 45 -10.53 0.37 -17.52
C GLU A 45 -9.34 -0.31 -16.81
N LEU A 46 -9.42 -0.48 -15.50
CA LEU A 46 -8.38 -1.14 -14.71
C LEU A 46 -8.24 -2.61 -15.11
N ASN A 47 -9.34 -3.34 -15.30
CA ASN A 47 -9.28 -4.72 -15.80
C ASN A 47 -8.64 -4.81 -17.19
N SER A 48 -8.86 -3.81 -18.05
CA SER A 48 -8.19 -3.75 -19.36
C SER A 48 -6.68 -3.53 -19.25
N LEU A 49 -6.23 -2.77 -18.25
CA LEU A 49 -4.80 -2.63 -17.94
C LEU A 49 -4.21 -3.92 -17.38
N LEU A 50 -4.93 -4.57 -16.46
CA LEU A 50 -4.50 -5.82 -15.81
C LEU A 50 -4.48 -7.03 -16.77
N ALA A 51 -5.18 -6.95 -17.90
CA ALA A 51 -5.15 -7.97 -18.94
C ALA A 51 -3.87 -7.91 -19.81
N GLN A 52 -3.06 -6.86 -19.65
CA GLN A 52 -1.79 -6.71 -20.34
C GLN A 52 -0.66 -7.27 -19.46
N ASP A 53 0.33 -7.95 -20.07
CA ASP A 53 1.48 -8.48 -19.32
C ASP A 53 2.52 -7.41 -18.95
N ALA A 54 2.27 -6.15 -19.32
CA ALA A 54 3.18 -5.06 -19.03
C ALA A 54 3.10 -4.63 -17.55
N PRO A 55 4.23 -4.37 -16.89
CA PRO A 55 4.24 -3.84 -15.54
C PRO A 55 3.51 -2.49 -15.45
N LEU A 56 2.73 -2.32 -14.39
CA LEU A 56 2.02 -1.08 -14.10
C LEU A 56 2.83 -0.21 -13.16
N SER A 57 2.78 1.10 -13.37
CA SER A 57 3.36 2.09 -12.46
C SER A 57 2.30 2.60 -11.49
N TYR A 58 2.68 2.83 -10.24
CA TYR A 58 1.83 3.56 -9.27
C TYR A 58 1.55 5.02 -9.68
N PHE A 59 2.39 5.56 -10.56
CA PHE A 59 2.27 6.94 -11.07
C PHE A 59 1.53 7.01 -12.41
N ASP A 60 0.93 5.91 -12.86
CA ASP A 60 0.11 5.91 -14.06
C ASP A 60 -1.18 6.71 -13.79
N GLU A 61 -1.38 7.78 -14.54
CA GLU A 61 -2.52 8.69 -14.38
C GLU A 61 -3.88 8.01 -14.60
N ARG A 62 -3.89 6.86 -15.28
CA ARG A 62 -5.08 6.03 -15.48
C ARG A 62 -5.49 5.28 -14.22
N ILE A 63 -4.57 5.13 -13.25
CA ILE A 63 -4.82 4.40 -12.00
C ILE A 63 -5.24 5.38 -10.91
N LYS A 64 -6.54 5.44 -10.66
CA LYS A 64 -7.10 6.27 -9.59
C LYS A 64 -6.97 5.61 -8.22
N PRO A 65 -6.84 6.41 -7.14
CA PRO A 65 -6.85 5.87 -5.79
C PRO A 65 -8.18 5.15 -5.52
N SER A 66 -8.11 3.90 -5.11
CA SER A 66 -9.31 3.09 -4.94
C SER A 66 -9.12 1.95 -3.95
N ILE A 67 -10.26 1.51 -3.39
CA ILE A 67 -10.41 0.30 -2.58
C ILE A 67 -11.42 -0.57 -3.32
N LEU A 68 -10.99 -1.74 -3.73
CA LEU A 68 -11.72 -2.56 -4.68
C LEU A 68 -11.79 -4.01 -4.23
N LYS A 69 -12.88 -4.66 -4.56
CA LYS A 69 -13.04 -6.10 -4.39
C LYS A 69 -12.43 -6.82 -5.59
N VAL A 70 -11.62 -7.84 -5.30
CA VAL A 70 -10.86 -8.57 -6.32
C VAL A 70 -10.92 -10.08 -6.13
N GLU A 71 -10.68 -10.77 -7.23
CA GLU A 71 -10.15 -12.14 -7.27
C GLU A 71 -8.70 -12.07 -7.77
N ALA A 72 -7.82 -12.85 -7.17
CA ALA A 72 -6.44 -12.91 -7.61
C ALA A 72 -5.91 -14.34 -7.54
N TYR A 73 -5.18 -14.74 -8.57
CA TYR A 73 -4.61 -16.07 -8.71
C TYR A 73 -3.10 -15.95 -8.78
N PRO A 74 -2.36 -16.71 -7.95
CA PRO A 74 -0.90 -16.67 -7.94
C PRO A 74 -0.30 -17.16 -9.25
N PRO A 75 0.94 -16.77 -9.56
CA PRO A 75 1.70 -17.35 -10.66
C PRO A 75 2.05 -18.81 -10.38
N ASP A 76 2.72 -19.46 -11.34
CA ASP A 76 3.21 -20.83 -11.17
C ASP A 76 4.17 -20.93 -9.98
N ILE A 77 4.24 -22.13 -9.36
CA ILE A 77 5.01 -22.38 -8.14
C ILE A 77 6.48 -21.98 -8.25
N ARG A 78 7.03 -21.97 -9.45
CA ARG A 78 8.43 -21.58 -9.72
C ARG A 78 8.66 -20.07 -9.67
N ASP A 79 7.60 -19.30 -9.86
CA ASP A 79 7.61 -17.83 -9.95
C ASP A 79 7.02 -17.18 -8.70
N LEU A 80 6.64 -18.00 -7.70
CA LEU A 80 6.13 -17.50 -6.43
C LEU A 80 7.19 -16.78 -5.62
N ASP A 81 6.82 -15.63 -5.07
CA ASP A 81 7.64 -14.98 -4.05
C ASP A 81 7.80 -15.87 -2.80
N PRO A 82 9.00 -15.95 -2.21
CA PRO A 82 9.20 -16.64 -0.94
C PRO A 82 8.33 -16.10 0.20
N LEU A 83 8.04 -14.80 0.16
CA LEU A 83 7.11 -14.13 1.07
C LEU A 83 5.91 -13.64 0.26
N PRO A 84 4.67 -14.04 0.63
CA PRO A 84 3.48 -13.56 -0.05
C PRO A 84 3.41 -12.03 -0.04
N PRO A 85 3.07 -11.39 -1.17
CA PRO A 85 3.17 -9.92 -1.30
C PRO A 85 2.15 -9.15 -0.48
N ILE A 86 0.99 -9.75 -0.22
CA ILE A 86 -0.07 -9.14 0.59
C ILE A 86 -0.62 -10.13 1.62
N CYS A 87 -1.34 -9.61 2.62
CA CYS A 87 -2.09 -10.42 3.57
C CYS A 87 -3.58 -10.47 3.23
N SER A 88 -4.20 -11.59 3.52
CA SER A 88 -5.66 -11.79 3.48
C SER A 88 -6.24 -11.81 4.89
N ARG A 89 -7.50 -11.41 5.02
CA ARG A 89 -8.26 -11.56 6.27
C ARG A 89 -9.11 -12.85 6.32
N ARG A 90 -8.78 -13.82 5.51
CA ARG A 90 -9.47 -15.08 5.42
C ARG A 90 -9.59 -15.76 6.80
N GLY A 91 -10.79 -16.15 7.18
CA GLY A 91 -11.05 -16.76 8.49
C GLY A 91 -10.90 -15.82 9.70
N GLY A 92 -10.98 -14.50 9.50
CA GLY A 92 -10.94 -13.49 10.57
C GLY A 92 -9.55 -13.22 11.15
N ARG A 93 -8.51 -13.76 10.55
CA ARG A 93 -7.10 -13.52 10.93
C ARG A 93 -6.31 -12.98 9.73
N LEU A 94 -5.29 -12.19 10.03
CA LEU A 94 -4.34 -11.78 9.00
C LEU A 94 -3.44 -12.98 8.66
N VAL A 95 -3.49 -13.40 7.40
CA VAL A 95 -2.71 -14.51 6.89
C VAL A 95 -1.99 -14.08 5.62
N TRP A 96 -0.67 -14.29 5.58
CA TRP A 96 0.15 -14.15 4.37
C TRP A 96 0.21 -15.50 3.69
N THR A 97 -0.38 -15.60 2.51
CA THR A 97 -0.45 -16.86 1.76
C THR A 97 -0.33 -16.61 0.26
N ASN A 98 0.23 -17.59 -0.45
CA ASN A 98 0.24 -17.63 -1.92
C ASN A 98 -0.96 -18.42 -2.49
N GLU A 99 -2.01 -18.61 -1.72
CA GLU A 99 -3.26 -19.20 -2.20
C GLU A 99 -4.09 -18.18 -2.98
N PRO A 100 -4.99 -18.63 -3.88
CA PRO A 100 -5.91 -17.73 -4.56
C PRO A 100 -6.73 -16.89 -3.58
N LEU A 101 -6.93 -15.64 -3.92
CA LEU A 101 -7.76 -14.68 -3.19
C LEU A 101 -9.15 -14.61 -3.85
N TYR A 102 -10.19 -14.68 -3.03
CA TYR A 102 -11.59 -14.60 -3.48
C TYR A 102 -12.32 -13.54 -2.67
N ASP A 103 -13.05 -12.67 -3.35
CA ASP A 103 -13.82 -11.58 -2.73
C ASP A 103 -12.99 -10.72 -1.76
N GLU A 104 -11.68 -10.61 -1.99
CA GLU A 104 -10.79 -9.84 -1.12
C GLU A 104 -10.93 -8.35 -1.43
N VAL A 105 -10.96 -7.53 -0.37
CA VAL A 105 -11.02 -6.07 -0.48
C VAL A 105 -9.63 -5.50 -0.22
N ILE A 106 -9.04 -4.91 -1.26
CA ILE A 106 -7.67 -4.40 -1.22
C ILE A 106 -7.56 -3.02 -1.88
N THR A 107 -6.46 -2.35 -1.64
CA THR A 107 -6.18 -1.07 -2.28
C THR A 107 -5.67 -1.27 -3.72
N VAL A 108 -5.80 -0.24 -4.55
CA VAL A 108 -5.24 -0.29 -5.91
C VAL A 108 -3.72 -0.48 -5.90
N ILE A 109 -3.04 -0.02 -4.85
CA ILE A 109 -1.58 -0.25 -4.68
C ILE A 109 -1.29 -1.74 -4.56
N ASP A 110 -2.07 -2.47 -3.76
CA ASP A 110 -1.93 -3.92 -3.62
C ASP A 110 -2.22 -4.63 -4.94
N ILE A 111 -3.20 -4.16 -5.71
CA ILE A 111 -3.51 -4.68 -7.06
C ILE A 111 -2.31 -4.54 -7.98
N VAL A 112 -1.67 -3.37 -8.01
CA VAL A 112 -0.46 -3.12 -8.81
C VAL A 112 0.69 -4.01 -8.36
N ILE A 113 0.89 -4.19 -7.05
CA ILE A 113 1.91 -5.09 -6.50
C ILE A 113 1.67 -6.52 -6.98
N LEU A 114 0.47 -7.05 -6.82
CA LEU A 114 0.12 -8.39 -7.25
C LEU A 114 0.36 -8.59 -8.74
N HIS A 115 -0.14 -7.67 -9.58
CA HIS A 115 0.03 -7.72 -11.03
C HIS A 115 1.52 -7.74 -11.42
N ASN A 116 2.32 -6.84 -10.87
CA ASN A 116 3.75 -6.74 -11.18
C ASN A 116 4.57 -7.95 -10.69
N ARG A 117 3.98 -8.75 -9.79
CA ARG A 117 4.55 -10.02 -9.30
C ARG A 117 3.97 -11.26 -9.99
N GLY A 118 3.33 -11.05 -11.13
CA GLY A 118 2.83 -12.13 -11.99
C GLY A 118 1.49 -12.75 -11.53
N TRP A 119 0.81 -12.16 -10.55
CA TRP A 119 -0.53 -12.60 -10.19
C TRP A 119 -1.53 -12.15 -11.26
N ARG A 120 -2.47 -13.01 -11.58
CA ARG A 120 -3.63 -12.65 -12.40
C ARG A 120 -4.69 -12.07 -11.51
N VAL A 121 -4.89 -10.76 -11.59
CA VAL A 121 -5.87 -10.03 -10.78
C VAL A 121 -7.06 -9.62 -11.63
N ARG A 122 -8.24 -9.83 -11.11
CA ARG A 122 -9.52 -9.38 -11.68
C ARG A 122 -10.28 -8.56 -10.66
N VAL A 123 -10.58 -7.34 -10.98
CA VAL A 123 -11.45 -6.47 -10.17
C VAL A 123 -12.90 -6.82 -10.46
N LEU A 124 -13.66 -7.07 -9.39
CA LEU A 124 -15.08 -7.38 -9.48
C LEU A 124 -15.92 -6.10 -9.49
N GLN A 125 -17.01 -6.11 -10.25
CA GLN A 125 -18.03 -5.06 -10.14
C GLN A 125 -18.81 -5.31 -8.83
N ASP A 126 -18.69 -4.38 -7.88
CA ASP A 126 -19.30 -4.49 -6.57
C ASP A 126 -19.70 -3.11 -6.04
N ALA A 127 -20.84 -3.02 -5.36
CA ALA A 127 -21.33 -1.77 -4.79
C ALA A 127 -20.44 -1.22 -3.66
N MET A 128 -19.57 -2.05 -3.08
CA MET A 128 -18.62 -1.64 -2.05
C MET A 128 -17.33 -1.05 -2.60
N ASN A 129 -17.14 -1.09 -3.91
CA ASN A 129 -15.98 -0.46 -4.54
C ASN A 129 -16.01 1.05 -4.36
N VAL A 130 -14.87 1.61 -3.95
CA VAL A 130 -14.71 3.05 -3.76
C VAL A 130 -13.55 3.53 -4.61
N VAL A 131 -13.77 4.57 -5.39
CA VAL A 131 -12.77 5.25 -6.23
C VAL A 131 -12.76 6.73 -5.90
N PHE A 132 -11.57 7.29 -5.69
CA PHE A 132 -11.37 8.72 -5.46
C PHE A 132 -10.89 9.40 -6.75
N PRO A 133 -11.20 10.71 -6.94
CA PRO A 133 -10.86 11.40 -8.18
C PRO A 133 -9.36 11.57 -8.41
N GLU A 134 -8.58 11.75 -7.34
CA GLU A 134 -7.15 12.11 -7.47
C GLU A 134 -6.27 11.63 -6.31
N TRP A 135 -4.97 11.57 -6.59
CA TRP A 135 -3.90 11.46 -5.61
C TRP A 135 -3.39 12.85 -5.25
N LYS A 136 -3.24 13.17 -3.95
CA LYS A 136 -2.74 14.47 -3.48
C LYS A 136 -1.90 14.34 -2.22
N PRO A 137 -0.76 15.05 -2.10
CA PRO A 137 0.09 15.04 -0.90
C PRO A 137 -0.50 15.92 0.21
N ILE A 138 -1.61 15.49 0.81
CA ILE A 138 -2.40 16.26 1.79
C ILE A 138 -1.75 16.42 3.16
N CYS A 139 -0.83 15.54 3.55
CA CYS A 139 -0.18 15.55 4.86
C CYS A 139 1.24 16.13 4.87
N SER A 140 1.78 16.52 3.72
CA SER A 140 3.18 16.97 3.60
C SER A 140 3.51 18.18 4.45
N GLU A 141 2.61 19.17 4.52
CA GLU A 141 2.81 20.38 5.34
C GLU A 141 2.78 20.05 6.84
N TYR A 142 1.85 19.22 7.27
CA TYR A 142 1.75 18.76 8.67
C TYR A 142 3.02 18.03 9.10
N VAL A 143 3.46 17.06 8.31
CA VAL A 143 4.68 16.28 8.57
C VAL A 143 5.91 17.20 8.59
N GLY A 144 6.04 18.10 7.62
CA GLY A 144 7.16 19.05 7.55
C GLY A 144 7.26 19.93 8.79
N LYS A 145 6.14 20.44 9.30
CA LYS A 145 6.08 21.22 10.54
C LYS A 145 6.54 20.42 11.76
N ASN A 146 6.12 19.16 11.87
CA ASN A 146 6.49 18.29 12.99
C ASN A 146 7.97 17.89 12.94
N ILE A 147 8.50 17.60 11.75
CA ILE A 147 9.93 17.31 11.58
C ILE A 147 10.77 18.53 11.99
N ALA A 148 10.42 19.72 11.49
CA ALA A 148 11.12 20.96 11.84
C ALA A 148 11.06 21.26 13.35
N ALA A 149 9.91 21.04 13.98
CA ALA A 149 9.74 21.20 15.44
C ALA A 149 10.63 20.23 16.23
N LYS A 150 10.73 18.97 15.75
CA LYS A 150 11.61 17.96 16.37
C LYS A 150 13.08 18.35 16.23
N GLU A 151 13.53 18.75 15.04
CA GLU A 151 14.90 19.18 14.80
C GLU A 151 15.29 20.40 15.65
N LYS A 152 14.37 21.37 15.75
CA LYS A 152 14.55 22.52 16.63
C LYS A 152 14.67 22.11 18.11
N ALA A 153 13.80 21.21 18.58
CA ALA A 153 13.85 20.68 19.95
C ALA A 153 15.16 19.91 20.24
N ASP A 154 15.67 19.18 19.25
CA ASP A 154 16.96 18.49 19.36
C ASP A 154 18.12 19.47 19.47
N GLN A 155 18.11 20.57 18.70
CA GLN A 155 19.12 21.64 18.77
C GLN A 155 19.10 22.38 20.11
N GLU A 156 17.90 22.65 20.62
CA GLU A 156 17.67 23.34 21.91
C GLU A 156 17.81 22.39 23.13
N LYS A 157 18.06 21.10 22.91
CA LYS A 157 18.08 20.04 23.94
C LYS A 157 16.80 19.99 24.77
N ASN A 158 15.68 20.31 24.17
CA ASN A 158 14.36 20.30 24.80
C ASN A 158 13.69 18.94 24.66
N GLU A 159 13.91 18.07 25.62
CA GLU A 159 13.40 16.69 25.60
C GLU A 159 11.87 16.62 25.59
N VAL A 160 11.19 17.56 26.24
CA VAL A 160 9.72 17.61 26.29
C VAL A 160 9.14 17.88 24.89
N MET A 161 9.63 18.94 24.25
CA MET A 161 9.19 19.28 22.88
C MET A 161 9.58 18.21 21.87
N ARG A 162 10.74 17.58 22.02
CA ARG A 162 11.15 16.44 21.21
C ARG A 162 10.18 15.28 21.33
N SER A 163 9.78 14.92 22.57
CA SER A 163 8.85 13.83 22.83
C SER A 163 7.46 14.11 22.24
N ILE A 164 6.96 15.35 22.39
CA ILE A 164 5.68 15.79 21.81
C ILE A 164 5.73 15.70 20.28
N SER A 165 6.76 16.25 19.66
CA SER A 165 6.92 16.22 18.20
C SER A 165 7.04 14.80 17.65
N LYS A 166 7.68 13.88 18.41
CA LYS A 166 7.75 12.47 18.07
C LYS A 166 6.39 11.77 18.14
N MET A 167 5.53 12.14 19.08
CA MET A 167 4.18 11.58 19.17
C MET A 167 3.24 12.09 18.07
N LEU A 168 3.49 13.30 17.53
CA LEU A 168 2.69 13.93 16.48
C LEU A 168 3.14 13.54 15.07
N SER A 169 4.29 12.93 14.93
CA SER A 169 4.83 12.40 13.66
C SER A 169 4.84 10.88 13.68
#